data_dd2a9a0a8c7fb55c0c1b4341873df751
#
_entry.id   dd2a9a0a8c7fb55c0c1b4341873df751
#
_cell.length_a   1.000
_cell.length_b   1.000
_cell.length_c   1.000
_cell.angle_alpha   90.00
_cell.angle_beta   90.00
_cell.angle_gamma   90.00
#
_symmetry.space_group_name_H-M   'P 1'
#
loop_
_entity.id
_entity.type
_entity.pdbx_description
1 polymer ?
#
loop_
_entity_poly.entity_id
_entity_poly.type
_entity_poly.pdbx_seq_one_letter_code
_entity_poly.pdbx_strand_id
1 'polypeptide(L)'
;MSQPPSGTPAPVEEIHWPSLIAAIASITAVGIAIGLGLPLLSIIMEKRGISSTLIGLNSAMAGLASMAAAAITAKTAHNYGVANTMLLAILLAAISALGFYYIEDFWLWFPLRVVFHGAITVLFVLSEFWINATAPPSRRGLVLG
;
A
#
# COMPACT_ATOMS: atom_id res chain seq x y z
N MET A 1 6.27 27.48 -51.48
CA MET A 1 5.50 26.67 -50.49
C MET A 1 6.39 25.48 -50.14
N SER A 2 7.18 25.59 -49.10
CA SER A 2 8.09 24.55 -48.62
C SER A 2 7.34 23.69 -47.61
N GLN A 3 7.19 22.40 -47.86
CA GLN A 3 6.65 21.44 -46.88
C GLN A 3 7.60 21.34 -45.68
N PRO A 4 7.07 21.30 -44.44
CA PRO A 4 7.88 21.01 -43.27
C PRO A 4 8.39 19.55 -43.35
N PRO A 5 9.59 19.25 -42.82
CA PRO A 5 10.16 17.91 -42.88
C PRO A 5 9.28 16.92 -42.07
N SER A 6 9.02 15.79 -42.72
CA SER A 6 8.30 14.63 -42.22
C SER A 6 8.83 14.22 -40.87
N GLY A 7 7.91 14.14 -39.90
CA GLY A 7 8.18 13.98 -38.51
C GLY A 7 9.08 12.80 -38.18
N THR A 8 10.04 13.06 -37.33
CA THR A 8 10.74 12.07 -36.53
C THR A 8 9.67 11.25 -35.78
N PRO A 9 9.69 9.91 -35.87
CA PRO A 9 8.80 9.09 -35.06
C PRO A 9 9.00 9.45 -33.59
N ALA A 10 7.90 9.68 -32.88
CA ALA A 10 7.96 9.90 -31.44
C ALA A 10 8.73 8.72 -30.81
N PRO A 11 9.64 8.99 -29.85
CA PRO A 11 10.36 7.91 -29.19
C PRO A 11 9.34 6.93 -28.61
N VAL A 12 9.52 5.65 -28.95
CA VAL A 12 8.71 4.57 -28.38
C VAL A 12 9.02 4.57 -26.88
N GLU A 13 8.06 5.02 -26.08
CA GLU A 13 8.16 5.02 -24.62
C GLU A 13 8.30 3.56 -24.18
N GLU A 14 9.53 3.15 -23.88
CA GLU A 14 9.83 1.80 -23.42
C GLU A 14 9.24 1.59 -22.02
N ILE A 15 8.38 0.59 -21.89
CA ILE A 15 7.80 0.20 -20.59
C ILE A 15 8.90 -0.41 -19.74
N HIS A 16 9.20 0.19 -18.60
CA HIS A 16 10.12 -0.36 -17.61
C HIS A 16 9.44 -1.55 -16.87
N TRP A 17 9.43 -2.71 -17.51
CA TRP A 17 8.76 -3.92 -17.02
C TRP A 17 9.11 -4.30 -15.57
N PRO A 18 10.39 -4.23 -15.11
CA PRO A 18 10.70 -4.55 -13.73
C PRO A 18 10.01 -3.64 -12.71
N SER A 19 9.93 -2.35 -13.01
CA SER A 19 9.24 -1.37 -12.14
C SER A 19 7.74 -1.62 -12.09
N LEU A 20 7.13 -1.92 -13.24
CA LEU A 20 5.70 -2.22 -13.33
C LEU A 20 5.35 -3.51 -12.59
N ILE A 21 6.14 -4.57 -12.76
CA ILE A 21 5.96 -5.84 -12.04
C ILE A 21 6.09 -5.64 -10.53
N ALA A 22 7.10 -4.89 -10.07
CA ALA A 22 7.28 -4.58 -8.66
C ALA A 22 6.08 -3.83 -8.07
N ALA A 23 5.55 -2.84 -8.80
CA ALA A 23 4.37 -2.08 -8.36
C ALA A 23 3.11 -2.96 -8.30
N ILE A 24 2.86 -3.79 -9.32
CA ILE A 24 1.73 -4.74 -9.35
C ILE A 24 1.85 -5.76 -8.21
N ALA A 25 3.03 -6.33 -7.99
CA ALA A 25 3.26 -7.27 -6.89
C ALA A 25 2.99 -6.62 -5.52
N SER A 26 3.43 -5.36 -5.33
CA SER A 26 3.18 -4.60 -4.11
C SER A 26 1.69 -4.37 -3.87
N ILE A 27 0.94 -3.91 -4.88
CA ILE A 27 -0.50 -3.65 -4.71
C ILE A 27 -1.29 -4.94 -4.52
N THR A 28 -0.86 -6.05 -5.14
CA THR A 28 -1.46 -7.37 -4.93
C THR A 28 -1.24 -7.85 -3.50
N ALA A 29 -0.03 -7.72 -2.98
CA ALA A 29 0.28 -8.06 -1.59
C ALA A 29 -0.55 -7.22 -0.60
N VAL A 30 -0.71 -5.92 -0.88
CA VAL A 30 -1.59 -5.03 -0.10
C VAL A 30 -3.05 -5.51 -0.16
N GLY A 31 -3.56 -5.85 -1.35
CA GLY A 31 -4.93 -6.36 -1.52
C GLY A 31 -5.17 -7.64 -0.70
N ILE A 32 -4.24 -8.58 -0.72
CA ILE A 32 -4.29 -9.80 0.09
C ILE A 32 -4.25 -9.47 1.59
N ALA A 33 -3.34 -8.58 2.00
CA ALA A 33 -3.20 -8.19 3.40
C ALA A 33 -4.47 -7.53 3.97
N ILE A 34 -5.13 -6.68 3.19
CA ILE A 34 -6.40 -6.05 3.58
C ILE A 34 -7.54 -7.07 3.53
N GLY A 35 -7.66 -7.82 2.42
CA GLY A 35 -8.77 -8.73 2.18
C GLY A 35 -8.84 -9.89 3.18
N LEU A 36 -7.69 -10.42 3.61
CA LEU A 36 -7.62 -11.50 4.59
C LEU A 36 -7.35 -10.99 6.02
N GLY A 37 -6.55 -9.95 6.16
CA GLY A 37 -6.08 -9.49 7.48
C GLY A 37 -7.21 -8.95 8.36
N LEU A 38 -8.13 -8.16 7.82
CA LEU A 38 -9.24 -7.59 8.60
C LEU A 38 -10.18 -8.67 9.14
N PRO A 39 -10.75 -9.57 8.30
CA PRO A 39 -11.66 -10.61 8.81
C PRO A 39 -10.93 -11.63 9.69
N LEU A 40 -9.71 -12.02 9.34
CA LEU A 40 -8.96 -13.00 10.11
C LEU A 40 -8.68 -12.51 11.53
N LEU A 41 -8.19 -11.28 11.70
CA LEU A 41 -7.94 -10.70 13.01
C LEU A 41 -9.23 -10.57 13.84
N SER A 42 -10.35 -10.21 13.20
CA SER A 42 -11.64 -10.12 13.90
C SER A 42 -12.10 -11.50 14.41
N ILE A 43 -11.97 -12.54 13.58
CA ILE A 43 -12.31 -13.92 13.96
C ILE A 43 -11.41 -14.42 15.11
N ILE A 44 -10.11 -14.10 15.08
CA ILE A 44 -9.20 -14.50 16.16
C ILE A 44 -9.57 -13.81 17.48
N MET A 45 -9.89 -12.52 17.44
CA MET A 45 -10.34 -11.76 18.63
C MET A 45 -11.65 -12.34 19.18
N GLU A 46 -12.61 -12.67 18.32
CA GLU A 46 -13.88 -13.28 18.71
C GLU A 46 -13.65 -14.64 19.38
N LYS A 47 -12.80 -15.50 18.80
CA LYS A 47 -12.43 -16.79 19.41
C LYS A 47 -11.73 -16.67 20.76
N ARG A 48 -11.05 -15.55 21.01
CA ARG A 48 -10.44 -15.22 22.31
C ARG A 48 -11.43 -14.61 23.32
N GLY A 49 -12.72 -14.51 22.96
CA GLY A 49 -13.77 -13.96 23.83
C GLY A 49 -13.77 -12.45 23.98
N ILE A 50 -13.08 -11.74 23.07
CA ILE A 50 -13.09 -10.27 23.04
C ILE A 50 -14.46 -9.78 22.59
N SER A 51 -15.01 -8.79 23.31
CA SER A 51 -16.33 -8.24 22.97
C SER A 51 -16.35 -7.58 21.60
N SER A 52 -17.51 -7.64 20.91
CA SER A 52 -17.70 -7.03 19.60
C SER A 52 -17.41 -5.53 19.59
N THR A 53 -17.66 -4.84 20.72
CA THR A 53 -17.33 -3.41 20.86
C THR A 53 -15.82 -3.17 20.79
N LEU A 54 -15.01 -3.98 21.47
CA LEU A 54 -13.55 -3.85 21.44
C LEU A 54 -12.98 -4.26 20.09
N ILE A 55 -13.56 -5.26 19.42
CA ILE A 55 -13.20 -5.64 18.06
C ILE A 55 -13.49 -4.48 17.09
N GLY A 56 -14.67 -3.88 17.21
CA GLY A 56 -15.04 -2.70 16.42
C GLY A 56 -14.12 -1.50 16.66
N LEU A 57 -13.77 -1.23 17.92
CA LEU A 57 -12.83 -0.15 18.28
C LEU A 57 -11.45 -0.40 17.69
N ASN A 58 -10.92 -1.62 17.82
CA ASN A 58 -9.64 -2.00 17.22
C ASN A 58 -9.66 -1.84 15.69
N SER A 59 -10.78 -2.19 15.03
CA SER A 59 -10.95 -2.03 13.60
C SER A 59 -11.06 -0.56 13.18
N ALA A 60 -11.69 0.29 13.97
CA ALA A 60 -11.77 1.72 13.73
C ALA A 60 -10.38 2.39 13.77
N MET A 61 -9.48 1.92 14.63
CA MET A 61 -8.08 2.40 14.65
C MET A 61 -7.34 2.14 13.34
N ALA A 62 -7.68 1.07 12.61
CA ALA A 62 -7.14 0.82 11.29
C ALA A 62 -7.51 1.93 10.29
N GLY A 63 -8.78 2.37 10.30
CA GLY A 63 -9.25 3.47 9.46
C GLY A 63 -8.55 4.79 9.78
N LEU A 64 -8.46 5.14 11.06
CA LEU A 64 -7.78 6.35 11.52
C LEU A 64 -6.29 6.35 11.12
N ALA A 65 -5.61 5.21 11.31
CA ALA A 65 -4.23 5.03 10.92
C ALA A 65 -4.03 5.21 9.41
N SER A 66 -4.94 4.65 8.60
CA SER A 66 -4.92 4.80 7.14
C SER A 66 -5.10 6.24 6.71
N MET A 67 -6.04 6.98 7.30
CA MET A 67 -6.24 8.41 7.01
C MET A 67 -4.99 9.24 7.35
N ALA A 68 -4.41 9.04 8.52
CA ALA A 68 -3.19 9.72 8.95
C ALA A 68 -2.01 9.39 8.03
N ALA A 69 -1.82 8.11 7.71
CA ALA A 69 -0.75 7.66 6.81
C ALA A 69 -0.90 8.23 5.41
N ALA A 70 -2.10 8.24 4.82
CA ALA A 70 -2.36 8.83 3.52
C ALA A 70 -1.96 10.32 3.47
N ALA A 71 -2.28 11.07 4.53
CA ALA A 71 -1.97 12.49 4.61
C ALA A 71 -0.46 12.80 4.62
N ILE A 72 0.36 11.92 5.19
CA ILE A 72 1.82 12.13 5.32
C ILE A 72 2.64 11.44 4.23
N THR A 73 2.06 10.50 3.47
CA THR A 73 2.77 9.65 2.51
C THR A 73 3.54 10.46 1.47
N ALA A 74 2.90 11.46 0.85
CA ALA A 74 3.54 12.28 -0.18
C ALA A 74 4.76 13.05 0.36
N LYS A 75 4.65 13.62 1.56
CA LYS A 75 5.74 14.34 2.22
C LYS A 75 6.88 13.40 2.58
N THR A 76 6.57 12.22 3.09
CA THR A 76 7.58 11.21 3.46
C THR A 76 8.33 10.71 2.23
N ALA A 77 7.60 10.39 1.16
CA ALA A 77 8.20 9.95 -0.10
C ALA A 77 9.05 11.06 -0.77
N HIS A 78 8.65 12.32 -0.63
CA HIS A 78 9.47 13.45 -1.11
C HIS A 78 10.79 13.59 -0.34
N ASN A 79 10.75 13.43 0.98
CA ASN A 79 11.94 13.65 1.83
C ASN A 79 12.93 12.48 1.80
N TYR A 80 12.44 11.25 1.76
CA TYR A 80 13.24 10.02 1.90
C TYR A 80 13.36 9.21 0.61
N GLY A 81 12.62 9.60 -0.43
CA GLY A 81 12.50 8.87 -1.68
C GLY A 81 11.44 7.77 -1.64
N VAL A 82 10.81 7.52 -2.79
CA VAL A 82 9.72 6.55 -2.92
C VAL A 82 10.17 5.15 -2.53
N ALA A 83 11.31 4.67 -3.05
CA ALA A 83 11.80 3.32 -2.81
C ALA A 83 12.10 3.06 -1.32
N ASN A 84 12.77 3.99 -0.65
CA ASN A 84 13.10 3.85 0.77
C ASN A 84 11.83 3.88 1.64
N THR A 85 10.87 4.72 1.30
CA THR A 85 9.58 4.80 1.99
C THR A 85 8.80 3.50 1.84
N MET A 86 8.78 2.90 0.65
CA MET A 86 8.14 1.60 0.41
C MET A 86 8.86 0.48 1.16
N LEU A 87 10.19 0.43 1.15
CA LEU A 87 10.96 -0.58 1.89
C LEU A 87 10.68 -0.51 3.39
N LEU A 88 10.69 0.70 3.96
CA LEU A 88 10.35 0.90 5.37
C LEU A 88 8.92 0.45 5.67
N ALA A 89 7.97 0.77 4.81
CA ALA A 89 6.59 0.36 4.97
C ALA A 89 6.43 -1.18 4.90
N ILE A 90 7.14 -1.86 3.98
CA ILE A 90 7.16 -3.33 3.91
C ILE A 90 7.70 -3.92 5.23
N LEU A 91 8.81 -3.40 5.74
CA LEU A 91 9.40 -3.87 7.00
C LEU A 91 8.44 -3.68 8.18
N LEU A 92 7.83 -2.50 8.31
CA LEU A 92 6.86 -2.21 9.36
C LEU A 92 5.62 -3.12 9.26
N ALA A 93 5.11 -3.34 8.06
CA ALA A 93 3.98 -4.26 7.84
C ALA A 93 4.35 -5.70 8.22
N ALA A 94 5.53 -6.19 7.80
CA ALA A 94 6.00 -7.54 8.12
C ALA A 94 6.22 -7.74 9.62
N ILE A 95 6.88 -6.79 10.29
CA ILE A 95 7.11 -6.84 11.74
C ILE A 95 5.79 -6.82 12.50
N SER A 96 4.84 -5.96 12.07
CA SER A 96 3.51 -5.90 12.70
C SER A 96 2.72 -7.19 12.49
N ALA A 97 2.80 -7.79 11.29
CA ALA A 97 2.15 -9.08 11.00
C ALA A 97 2.70 -10.20 11.89
N LEU A 98 4.02 -10.27 12.07
CA LEU A 98 4.66 -11.18 13.01
C LEU A 98 4.25 -10.87 14.47
N GLY A 99 4.12 -9.59 14.80
CA GLY A 99 3.65 -9.16 16.11
C GLY A 99 2.27 -9.70 16.46
N PHE A 100 1.32 -9.70 15.53
CA PHE A 100 0.00 -10.31 15.75
C PHE A 100 0.05 -11.82 16.01
N TYR A 101 1.07 -12.51 15.48
CA TYR A 101 1.26 -13.94 15.72
C TYR A 101 1.86 -14.23 17.09
N TYR A 102 2.88 -13.48 17.52
CA TYR A 102 3.63 -13.75 18.75
C TYR A 102 3.07 -13.08 20.00
N ILE A 103 2.35 -11.96 19.84
CA ILE A 103 1.85 -11.17 20.96
C ILE A 103 0.43 -11.60 21.30
N GLU A 104 0.24 -12.15 22.50
CA GLU A 104 -1.07 -12.60 22.96
C GLU A 104 -1.89 -11.49 23.61
N ASP A 105 -1.23 -10.43 24.11
CA ASP A 105 -1.90 -9.32 24.79
C ASP A 105 -2.72 -8.51 23.78
N PHE A 106 -4.03 -8.49 24.01
CA PHE A 106 -4.98 -7.76 23.16
C PHE A 106 -4.70 -6.25 23.08
N TRP A 107 -4.25 -5.62 24.16
CA TRP A 107 -4.01 -4.17 24.16
C TRP A 107 -2.83 -3.77 23.26
N LEU A 108 -1.84 -4.64 23.11
CA LEU A 108 -0.73 -4.42 22.19
C LEU A 108 -1.15 -4.57 20.72
N TRP A 109 -2.31 -5.14 20.44
CA TRP A 109 -2.84 -5.22 19.09
C TRP A 109 -3.34 -3.86 18.55
N PHE A 110 -3.62 -2.88 19.42
CA PHE A 110 -3.96 -1.53 19.00
C PHE A 110 -2.79 -0.82 18.30
N PRO A 111 -1.62 -0.64 18.90
CA PRO A 111 -0.47 -0.06 18.24
C PRO A 111 -0.01 -0.88 17.04
N LEU A 112 -0.02 -2.21 17.11
CA LEU A 112 0.28 -3.07 15.96
C LEU A 112 -0.66 -2.79 14.78
N ARG A 113 -1.95 -2.62 15.08
CA ARG A 113 -2.97 -2.30 14.08
C ARG A 113 -2.69 -0.97 13.40
N VAL A 114 -2.35 0.05 14.18
CA VAL A 114 -2.01 1.39 13.66
C VAL A 114 -0.80 1.32 12.74
N VAL A 115 0.28 0.66 13.18
CA VAL A 115 1.51 0.53 12.38
C VAL A 115 1.26 -0.27 11.11
N PHE A 116 0.59 -1.41 11.22
CA PHE A 116 0.29 -2.29 10.08
C PHE A 116 -0.55 -1.58 9.01
N HIS A 117 -1.69 -0.98 9.40
CA HIS A 117 -2.58 -0.32 8.43
C HIS A 117 -1.99 0.98 7.88
N GLY A 118 -1.23 1.72 8.69
CA GLY A 118 -0.46 2.85 8.22
C GLY A 118 0.55 2.44 7.14
N ALA A 119 1.32 1.39 7.39
CA ALA A 119 2.30 0.87 6.45
C ALA A 119 1.65 0.36 5.16
N ILE A 120 0.57 -0.42 5.25
CA ILE A 120 -0.21 -0.91 4.10
C ILE A 120 -0.75 0.25 3.27
N THR A 121 -1.24 1.31 3.91
CA THR A 121 -1.75 2.50 3.20
C THR A 121 -0.64 3.24 2.47
N VAL A 122 0.53 3.39 3.08
CA VAL A 122 1.71 3.96 2.40
C VAL A 122 2.07 3.16 1.15
N LEU A 123 2.12 1.83 1.27
CA LEU A 123 2.40 0.95 0.13
C LEU A 123 1.35 1.09 -0.98
N PHE A 124 0.08 1.12 -0.61
CA PHE A 124 -1.02 1.30 -1.57
C PHE A 124 -0.87 2.60 -2.36
N VAL A 125 -0.76 3.74 -1.64
CA VAL A 125 -0.66 5.08 -2.26
C VAL A 125 0.57 5.19 -3.16
N LEU A 126 1.73 4.71 -2.70
CA LEU A 126 2.96 4.79 -3.48
C LEU A 126 2.99 3.82 -4.66
N SER A 127 2.38 2.64 -4.54
CA SER A 127 2.24 1.71 -5.66
C SER A 127 1.35 2.27 -6.76
N GLU A 128 0.21 2.88 -6.41
CA GLU A 128 -0.65 3.56 -7.38
C GLU A 128 0.07 4.74 -8.04
N PHE A 129 0.76 5.55 -7.25
CA PHE A 129 1.57 6.65 -7.79
C PHE A 129 2.61 6.12 -8.78
N TRP A 130 3.31 5.05 -8.44
CA TRP A 130 4.36 4.48 -9.29
C TRP A 130 3.81 3.87 -10.59
N ILE A 131 2.69 3.14 -10.51
CA ILE A 131 2.01 2.61 -11.69
C ILE A 131 1.62 3.76 -12.63
N ASN A 132 1.00 4.81 -12.08
CA ASN A 132 0.59 5.99 -12.87
C ASN A 132 1.77 6.73 -13.49
N ALA A 133 2.91 6.81 -12.80
CA ALA A 133 4.12 7.47 -13.30
C ALA A 133 4.84 6.65 -14.38
N THR A 134 4.75 5.32 -14.31
CA THR A 134 5.47 4.40 -15.21
C THR A 134 4.62 3.98 -16.43
N ALA A 135 3.30 4.07 -16.34
CA ALA A 135 2.41 3.71 -17.45
C ALA A 135 2.33 4.82 -18.50
N PRO A 136 2.62 4.51 -19.77
CA PRO A 136 2.44 5.47 -20.88
C PRO A 136 1.02 6.01 -20.91
N PRO A 137 0.80 7.31 -21.21
CA PRO A 137 -0.54 7.93 -21.25
C PRO A 137 -1.54 7.17 -22.09
N SER A 138 -1.09 6.59 -23.21
CA SER A 138 -1.91 5.84 -24.16
C SER A 138 -2.37 4.47 -23.65
N ARG A 139 -1.76 3.94 -22.58
CA ARG A 139 -2.04 2.59 -22.03
C ARG A 139 -2.47 2.59 -20.57
N ARG A 140 -2.61 3.76 -19.94
CA ARG A 140 -3.04 3.87 -18.53
C ARG A 140 -4.36 3.16 -18.25
N GLY A 141 -5.34 3.29 -19.15
CA GLY A 141 -6.62 2.59 -19.01
C GLY A 141 -6.51 1.06 -19.04
N LEU A 142 -5.53 0.51 -19.72
CA LEU A 142 -5.29 -0.93 -19.81
C LEU A 142 -4.51 -1.48 -18.61
N VAL A 143 -3.72 -0.64 -17.94
CA VAL A 143 -2.91 -1.01 -16.78
C VAL A 143 -3.69 -0.84 -15.47
N LEU A 144 -4.64 0.11 -15.43
CA LEU A 144 -5.43 0.44 -14.24
C LEU A 144 -6.83 -0.17 -14.24
N GLY A 145 -7.32 -0.68 -15.36
CA GLY A 145 -8.62 -1.32 -15.51
C GLY A 145 -8.53 -2.81 -15.57
#